data_9a7e3d94b750d0f64868214c0cfcaac2
#
_entry.id   9a7e3d94b750d0f64868214c0cfcaac2
#
_cell.length_a   1.000
_cell.length_b   1.000
_cell.length_c   1.000
_cell.angle_alpha   90.00
_cell.angle_beta   90.00
_cell.angle_gamma   90.00
#
_symmetry.space_group_name_H-M   'P 1'
#
loop_
_entity.id
_entity.type
_entity.pdbx_description
1 polymer ?
#
loop_
_entity_poly.entity_id
_entity_poly.type
_entity_poly.pdbx_seq_one_letter_code
_entity_poly.pdbx_strand_id
1 'polypeptide(L)'
;MNQTTYNIIIATDSFKGSMTSYEAGDAIATAIKEQTPSRVTVYPVADGGEGTTEALSFGRAAVLPQCITVTGPLGEKVQAKYTIFGTGEEKTAILEMAQAAGLTLVPVSQRNPLKTTTYGVGEMILDAVRKGCKKLIVGIGGSATNDVGIGMLQALGASFTDINDQEVSDGAEGIENIAAMDTTGILKKLKDVDIKVICDVNNPLVGDEGCSTVFAPQKGADLQMVQRMEQAITRFADLFAKEYDRWLAGAGAAGGLGYAFAYFLHAELVHGIDLVLQEIHLEEAVRTADLVITGEGRMDAQTLMGKTPAGVARLAKKYAVPVIAYAGCFGDGIEQCTESGLFDRVYAVTEQEGAFDPQMAVRDLGQKVRETMSEWIHMIDTKKGANE
;
A
#
# COMPACT_ATOMS: atom_id res chain seq x y z
N MET A 1 -36.54 24.97 -15.80
CA MET A 1 -35.92 23.75 -16.34
C MET A 1 -35.48 22.94 -15.12
N ASN A 2 -35.97 21.72 -14.95
CA ASN A 2 -35.50 20.85 -13.89
C ASN A 2 -34.01 20.55 -14.22
N GLN A 3 -33.08 21.05 -13.40
CA GLN A 3 -31.69 20.67 -13.54
C GLN A 3 -31.54 19.18 -13.12
N THR A 4 -30.99 18.38 -14.01
CA THR A 4 -30.72 16.96 -13.71
C THR A 4 -29.73 16.87 -12.56
N THR A 5 -30.07 16.09 -11.56
CA THR A 5 -29.20 15.83 -10.40
C THR A 5 -28.46 14.53 -10.63
N TYR A 6 -27.13 14.54 -10.59
CA TYR A 6 -26.29 13.36 -10.73
C TYR A 6 -25.77 12.90 -9.38
N ASN A 7 -25.54 11.60 -9.23
CA ASN A 7 -24.83 11.02 -8.10
C ASN A 7 -23.39 10.74 -8.53
N ILE A 8 -22.45 11.56 -8.07
CA ILE A 8 -21.04 11.55 -8.50
C ILE A 8 -20.18 11.09 -7.33
N ILE A 9 -19.38 10.04 -7.56
CA ILE A 9 -18.41 9.54 -6.61
C ILE A 9 -17.02 10.01 -7.06
N ILE A 10 -16.27 10.60 -6.14
CA ILE A 10 -14.88 11.02 -6.34
C ILE A 10 -13.99 10.15 -5.50
N ALA A 11 -13.04 9.47 -6.13
CA ALA A 11 -12.10 8.55 -5.49
C ALA A 11 -10.71 8.72 -6.12
N THR A 12 -9.96 9.72 -5.67
CA THR A 12 -8.63 10.08 -6.20
C THR A 12 -7.51 9.62 -5.26
N ASP A 13 -6.33 9.35 -5.80
CA ASP A 13 -5.09 9.27 -5.03
C ASP A 13 -4.60 10.66 -4.61
N SER A 14 -3.54 10.69 -3.83
CA SER A 14 -2.77 11.91 -3.59
C SER A 14 -2.07 12.36 -4.88
N PHE A 15 -1.97 13.66 -5.08
CA PHE A 15 -1.13 14.25 -6.12
C PHE A 15 0.22 14.54 -5.48
N LYS A 16 1.10 13.52 -5.48
CA LYS A 16 2.36 13.50 -4.71
C LYS A 16 3.13 14.81 -4.79
N GLY A 17 3.46 15.35 -3.61
CA GLY A 17 4.19 16.61 -3.47
C GLY A 17 3.33 17.88 -3.65
N SER A 18 2.01 17.77 -3.87
CA SER A 18 1.13 18.92 -4.09
C SER A 18 -0.20 18.91 -3.34
N MET A 19 -0.92 17.78 -3.32
CA MET A 19 -2.23 17.66 -2.66
C MET A 19 -2.39 16.28 -2.06
N THR A 20 -3.03 16.19 -0.90
CA THR A 20 -3.56 14.93 -0.38
C THR A 20 -4.72 14.42 -1.24
N SER A 21 -5.06 13.16 -1.10
CA SER A 21 -6.24 12.56 -1.74
C SER A 21 -7.53 13.33 -1.41
N TYR A 22 -7.68 13.76 -0.15
CA TYR A 22 -8.84 14.53 0.28
C TYR A 22 -8.88 15.93 -0.34
N GLU A 23 -7.77 16.66 -0.37
CA GLU A 23 -7.69 18.00 -1.00
C GLU A 23 -8.00 17.95 -2.49
N ALA A 24 -7.48 16.94 -3.19
CA ALA A 24 -7.79 16.73 -4.61
C ALA A 24 -9.28 16.42 -4.83
N GLY A 25 -9.84 15.52 -4.03
CA GLY A 25 -11.26 15.18 -4.09
C GLY A 25 -12.18 16.37 -3.78
N ASP A 26 -11.82 17.18 -2.77
CA ASP A 26 -12.58 18.37 -2.37
C ASP A 26 -12.53 19.48 -3.43
N ALA A 27 -11.37 19.67 -4.09
CA ALA A 27 -11.23 20.60 -5.21
C ALA A 27 -12.16 20.24 -6.38
N ILE A 28 -12.22 18.95 -6.73
CA ILE A 28 -13.12 18.43 -7.76
C ILE A 28 -14.58 18.63 -7.33
N ALA A 29 -14.92 18.24 -6.09
CA ALA A 29 -16.28 18.33 -5.56
C ALA A 29 -16.80 19.79 -5.53
N THR A 30 -15.94 20.72 -5.11
CA THR A 30 -16.26 22.14 -5.08
C THR A 30 -16.55 22.67 -6.48
N ALA A 31 -15.68 22.38 -7.46
CA ALA A 31 -15.86 22.81 -8.83
C ALA A 31 -17.18 22.29 -9.46
N ILE A 32 -17.57 21.04 -9.12
CA ILE A 32 -18.83 20.46 -9.61
C ILE A 32 -20.05 21.12 -8.95
N LYS A 33 -20.05 21.29 -7.63
CA LYS A 33 -21.16 21.86 -6.87
C LYS A 33 -21.46 23.31 -7.22
N GLU A 34 -20.47 24.07 -7.67
CA GLU A 34 -20.64 25.43 -8.15
C GLU A 34 -21.47 25.52 -9.45
N GLN A 35 -21.50 24.47 -10.24
CA GLN A 35 -22.12 24.49 -11.57
C GLN A 35 -23.37 23.61 -11.69
N THR A 36 -23.50 22.58 -10.84
CA THR A 36 -24.64 21.65 -10.89
C THR A 36 -25.16 21.32 -9.49
N PRO A 37 -26.46 21.04 -9.33
CA PRO A 37 -27.06 20.60 -8.06
C PRO A 37 -26.81 19.11 -7.80
N SER A 38 -25.66 18.57 -8.23
CA SER A 38 -25.34 17.14 -8.12
C SER A 38 -24.99 16.74 -6.69
N ARG A 39 -25.36 15.51 -6.33
CA ARG A 39 -24.85 14.87 -5.12
C ARG A 39 -23.42 14.38 -5.36
N VAL A 40 -22.49 14.94 -4.64
CA VAL A 40 -21.05 14.61 -4.79
C VAL A 40 -20.52 14.07 -3.46
N THR A 41 -19.95 12.88 -3.49
CA THR A 41 -19.33 12.24 -2.32
C THR A 41 -17.85 11.95 -2.62
N VAL A 42 -16.96 12.36 -1.70
CA VAL A 42 -15.52 12.18 -1.81
C VAL A 42 -15.11 11.02 -0.91
N TYR A 43 -14.32 10.12 -1.48
CA TYR A 43 -13.66 9.01 -0.80
C TYR A 43 -12.14 9.18 -0.98
N PRO A 44 -11.38 9.53 0.05
CA PRO A 44 -9.92 9.47 -0.03
C PRO A 44 -9.47 8.03 -0.29
N VAL A 45 -8.57 7.85 -1.25
CA VAL A 45 -8.06 6.53 -1.65
C VAL A 45 -6.54 6.59 -1.72
N ALA A 46 -5.90 5.45 -1.58
CA ALA A 46 -4.48 5.24 -1.80
C ALA A 46 -4.23 3.80 -2.27
N ASP A 47 -3.05 3.54 -2.84
CA ASP A 47 -2.68 2.24 -3.40
C ASP A 47 -1.84 1.36 -2.45
N GLY A 48 -1.76 1.71 -1.16
CA GLY A 48 -0.90 1.03 -0.18
C GLY A 48 0.37 1.82 0.14
N GLY A 49 0.60 2.94 -0.58
CA GLY A 49 1.69 3.88 -0.35
C GLY A 49 1.31 5.03 0.58
N GLU A 50 1.85 6.21 0.27
CA GLU A 50 1.55 7.45 0.99
C GLU A 50 0.04 7.75 0.98
N GLY A 51 -0.51 8.14 2.14
CA GLY A 51 -1.94 8.43 2.29
C GLY A 51 -2.82 7.23 2.67
N THR A 52 -2.30 6.00 2.68
CA THR A 52 -3.09 4.81 3.01
C THR A 52 -3.70 4.87 4.41
N THR A 53 -2.93 5.31 5.41
CA THR A 53 -3.43 5.49 6.77
C THR A 53 -4.57 6.52 6.81
N GLU A 54 -4.44 7.63 6.08
CA GLU A 54 -5.47 8.68 5.97
C GLU A 54 -6.73 8.13 5.30
N ALA A 55 -6.59 7.46 4.15
CA ALA A 55 -7.70 6.86 3.43
C ALA A 55 -8.47 5.85 4.28
N LEU A 56 -7.77 4.93 4.94
CA LEU A 56 -8.37 3.89 5.78
C LEU A 56 -8.99 4.42 7.08
N SER A 57 -8.53 5.57 7.59
CA SER A 57 -9.08 6.18 8.80
C SER A 57 -10.18 7.22 8.52
N PHE A 58 -10.37 7.61 7.27
CA PHE A 58 -11.33 8.63 6.88
C PHE A 58 -12.76 8.26 7.26
N GLY A 59 -13.46 9.19 7.92
CA GLY A 59 -14.84 8.99 8.36
C GLY A 59 -15.04 7.97 9.49
N ARG A 60 -13.96 7.35 9.99
CA ARG A 60 -14.04 6.37 11.08
C ARG A 60 -14.04 7.05 12.44
N ALA A 61 -14.75 6.43 13.40
CA ALA A 61 -14.75 6.88 14.79
C ALA A 61 -13.48 6.41 15.52
N ALA A 62 -13.09 7.14 16.56
CA ALA A 62 -12.02 6.79 17.49
C ALA A 62 -10.64 6.57 16.81
N VAL A 63 -10.26 7.46 15.88
CA VAL A 63 -8.92 7.45 15.29
C VAL A 63 -7.90 7.92 16.32
N LEU A 64 -6.95 7.06 16.67
CA LEU A 64 -5.96 7.26 17.74
C LEU A 64 -4.55 7.05 17.19
N PRO A 65 -3.82 8.12 16.84
CA PRO A 65 -2.41 8.02 16.50
C PRO A 65 -1.59 7.50 17.70
N GLN A 66 -0.66 6.61 17.41
CA GLN A 66 0.27 6.03 18.37
C GLN A 66 1.70 6.40 18.01
N CYS A 67 2.54 6.55 19.02
CA CYS A 67 3.98 6.72 18.86
C CYS A 67 4.67 5.88 19.93
N ILE A 68 5.52 4.94 19.52
CA ILE A 68 6.23 4.03 20.43
C ILE A 68 7.72 3.97 20.09
N THR A 69 8.52 3.64 21.08
CA THR A 69 9.95 3.40 20.88
C THR A 69 10.18 1.93 20.59
N VAL A 70 10.77 1.63 19.44
CA VAL A 70 11.07 0.27 18.97
C VAL A 70 12.53 0.14 18.55
N THR A 71 12.95 -1.06 18.25
CA THR A 71 14.27 -1.35 17.68
C THR A 71 14.28 -0.97 16.19
N GLY A 72 15.19 -0.11 15.80
CA GLY A 72 15.43 0.31 14.43
C GLY A 72 16.18 -0.74 13.61
N PRO A 73 16.37 -0.48 12.30
CA PRO A 73 16.97 -1.46 11.40
C PRO A 73 18.44 -1.79 11.72
N LEU A 74 19.17 -0.91 12.39
CA LEU A 74 20.57 -1.12 12.83
C LEU A 74 20.69 -1.47 14.33
N GLY A 75 19.58 -1.81 15.00
CA GLY A 75 19.54 -2.15 16.42
C GLY A 75 19.38 -0.97 17.38
N GLU A 76 19.46 0.28 16.90
CA GLU A 76 19.21 1.49 17.68
C GLU A 76 17.72 1.67 18.01
N LYS A 77 17.40 2.52 18.98
CA LYS A 77 16.00 2.83 19.31
C LYS A 77 15.48 3.98 18.44
N VAL A 78 14.35 3.72 17.78
CA VAL A 78 13.66 4.69 16.91
C VAL A 78 12.22 4.92 17.37
N GLN A 79 11.65 6.07 16.98
CA GLN A 79 10.24 6.36 17.20
C GLN A 79 9.42 5.86 16.01
N ALA A 80 8.55 4.89 16.24
CA ALA A 80 7.64 4.37 15.23
C ALA A 80 6.21 4.85 15.48
N LYS A 81 5.56 5.30 14.42
CA LYS A 81 4.17 5.77 14.45
C LYS A 81 3.26 4.77 13.78
N TYR A 82 2.05 4.64 14.32
CA TYR A 82 0.98 3.87 13.70
C TYR A 82 -0.38 4.40 14.17
N THR A 83 -1.47 3.95 13.57
CA THR A 83 -2.81 4.45 13.89
C THR A 83 -3.73 3.32 14.29
N ILE A 84 -4.53 3.53 15.34
CA ILE A 84 -5.60 2.63 15.75
C ILE A 84 -6.94 3.31 15.46
N PHE A 85 -7.94 2.56 14.96
CA PHE A 85 -9.33 3.01 14.87
C PHE A 85 -10.30 1.88 15.21
N GLY A 86 -11.57 2.23 15.40
CA GLY A 86 -12.61 1.27 15.77
C GLY A 86 -12.55 0.86 17.25
N THR A 87 -13.47 -0.01 17.65
CA THR A 87 -13.61 -0.50 19.02
C THR A 87 -14.00 -1.98 19.04
N GLY A 88 -13.78 -2.67 20.16
CA GLY A 88 -14.14 -4.07 20.32
C GLY A 88 -13.46 -4.99 19.30
N GLU A 89 -14.19 -5.89 18.69
CA GLU A 89 -13.68 -6.85 17.70
C GLU A 89 -13.25 -6.16 16.36
N GLU A 90 -13.78 -4.98 16.09
CA GLU A 90 -13.43 -4.17 14.91
C GLU A 90 -12.23 -3.24 15.16
N LYS A 91 -11.59 -3.32 16.33
CA LYS A 91 -10.43 -2.49 16.66
C LYS A 91 -9.24 -2.87 15.78
N THR A 92 -8.89 -1.97 14.87
CA THR A 92 -7.90 -2.17 13.82
C THR A 92 -6.68 -1.29 14.04
N ALA A 93 -5.48 -1.82 13.82
CA ALA A 93 -4.26 -1.03 13.72
C ALA A 93 -3.74 -1.02 12.27
N ILE A 94 -3.35 0.16 11.80
CA ILE A 94 -2.62 0.34 10.54
C ILE A 94 -1.17 0.61 10.88
N LEU A 95 -0.30 -0.26 10.39
CA LEU A 95 1.14 -0.27 10.65
C LEU A 95 1.89 -0.15 9.32
N GLU A 96 2.94 0.65 9.30
CA GLU A 96 3.88 0.71 8.17
C GLU A 96 5.24 0.18 8.66
N MET A 97 5.72 -0.91 8.07
CA MET A 97 7.00 -1.50 8.47
C MET A 97 8.16 -0.51 8.38
N ALA A 98 8.08 0.44 7.44
CA ALA A 98 9.10 1.47 7.24
C ALA A 98 9.31 2.39 8.46
N GLN A 99 8.34 2.46 9.38
CA GLN A 99 8.48 3.21 10.64
C GLN A 99 9.51 2.57 11.59
N ALA A 100 9.75 1.26 11.48
CA ALA A 100 10.69 0.52 12.33
C ALA A 100 11.88 -0.07 11.55
N ALA A 101 11.69 -0.40 10.27
CA ALA A 101 12.70 -1.10 9.46
C ALA A 101 12.84 -0.49 8.06
N GLY A 102 12.55 0.81 7.93
CA GLY A 102 12.55 1.53 6.67
C GLY A 102 13.93 1.98 6.18
N LEU A 103 14.07 2.08 4.86
CA LEU A 103 15.32 2.50 4.21
C LEU A 103 15.71 3.95 4.56
N THR A 104 14.72 4.79 4.86
CA THR A 104 14.95 6.19 5.27
C THR A 104 15.57 6.32 6.66
N LEU A 105 15.45 5.29 7.50
CA LEU A 105 16.09 5.24 8.84
C LEU A 105 17.59 4.89 8.74
N VAL A 106 18.06 4.39 7.59
CA VAL A 106 19.45 3.95 7.42
C VAL A 106 20.20 4.96 6.55
N PRO A 107 21.21 5.66 7.12
CA PRO A 107 22.10 6.53 6.34
C PRO A 107 22.70 5.76 5.15
N VAL A 108 22.83 6.40 4.00
CA VAL A 108 23.33 5.77 2.75
C VAL A 108 24.65 5.04 2.98
N SER A 109 25.56 5.64 3.76
CA SER A 109 26.87 5.07 4.08
C SER A 109 26.84 3.84 5.01
N GLN A 110 25.70 3.57 5.64
CA GLN A 110 25.52 2.46 6.58
C GLN A 110 24.57 1.38 6.04
N ARG A 111 24.09 1.53 4.81
CA ARG A 111 23.20 0.55 4.19
C ARG A 111 23.91 -0.78 3.99
N ASN A 112 23.44 -1.80 4.68
CA ASN A 112 23.95 -3.15 4.58
C ASN A 112 22.85 -4.16 4.97
N PRO A 113 22.15 -4.77 3.99
CA PRO A 113 21.04 -5.67 4.28
C PRO A 113 21.43 -6.99 4.94
N LEU A 114 22.72 -7.30 5.05
CA LEU A 114 23.21 -8.43 5.86
C LEU A 114 23.00 -8.20 7.36
N LYS A 115 22.93 -6.92 7.80
CA LYS A 115 22.92 -6.55 9.22
C LYS A 115 21.60 -5.92 9.68
N THR A 116 20.75 -5.49 8.75
CA THR A 116 19.50 -4.82 9.10
C THR A 116 18.42 -5.81 9.52
N THR A 117 17.65 -5.45 10.55
CA THR A 117 16.66 -6.33 11.19
C THR A 117 15.24 -5.79 11.10
N THR A 118 14.25 -6.67 11.01
CA THR A 118 12.82 -6.39 11.12
C THR A 118 12.29 -6.45 12.56
N TYR A 119 13.16 -6.56 13.58
CA TYR A 119 12.75 -6.78 14.97
C TYR A 119 11.71 -5.76 15.46
N GLY A 120 11.90 -4.48 15.16
CA GLY A 120 10.96 -3.42 15.56
C GLY A 120 9.57 -3.53 14.95
N VAL A 121 9.44 -4.18 13.79
CA VAL A 121 8.10 -4.47 13.20
C VAL A 121 7.32 -5.40 14.12
N GLY A 122 7.96 -6.43 14.66
CA GLY A 122 7.33 -7.32 15.65
C GLY A 122 6.98 -6.59 16.97
N GLU A 123 7.82 -5.65 17.42
CA GLU A 123 7.51 -4.81 18.59
C GLU A 123 6.26 -3.94 18.33
N MET A 124 6.08 -3.36 17.12
CA MET A 124 4.88 -2.60 16.73
C MET A 124 3.63 -3.49 16.75
N ILE A 125 3.70 -4.69 16.18
CA ILE A 125 2.60 -5.66 16.18
C ILE A 125 2.20 -6.02 17.61
N LEU A 126 3.17 -6.33 18.48
CA LEU A 126 2.89 -6.64 19.89
C LEU A 126 2.24 -5.50 20.65
N ASP A 127 2.64 -4.26 20.38
CA ASP A 127 2.04 -3.10 21.04
C ASP A 127 0.58 -2.91 20.62
N ALA A 128 0.29 -3.03 19.31
CA ALA A 128 -1.07 -2.97 18.79
C ALA A 128 -1.97 -4.05 19.39
N VAL A 129 -1.48 -5.28 19.46
CA VAL A 129 -2.23 -6.42 20.06
C VAL A 129 -2.45 -6.22 21.55
N ARG A 130 -1.45 -5.76 22.30
CA ARG A 130 -1.58 -5.41 23.73
C ARG A 130 -2.62 -4.31 23.97
N LYS A 131 -2.78 -3.40 23.04
CA LYS A 131 -3.83 -2.35 23.06
C LYS A 131 -5.20 -2.87 22.64
N GLY A 132 -5.31 -4.17 22.35
CA GLY A 132 -6.57 -4.86 22.06
C GLY A 132 -7.00 -4.81 20.60
N CYS A 133 -6.09 -4.52 19.67
CA CYS A 133 -6.40 -4.63 18.24
C CYS A 133 -6.58 -6.10 17.85
N LYS A 134 -7.65 -6.36 17.10
CA LYS A 134 -8.02 -7.69 16.57
C LYS A 134 -7.75 -7.79 15.07
N LYS A 135 -7.62 -6.65 14.41
CA LYS A 135 -7.29 -6.56 12.98
C LYS A 135 -6.03 -5.73 12.81
N LEU A 136 -5.12 -6.20 11.99
CA LEU A 136 -3.90 -5.49 11.63
C LEU A 136 -3.86 -5.33 10.11
N ILE A 137 -3.61 -4.11 9.64
CA ILE A 137 -3.29 -3.80 8.26
C ILE A 137 -1.84 -3.35 8.25
N VAL A 138 -0.98 -4.07 7.54
CA VAL A 138 0.46 -3.82 7.56
C VAL A 138 0.96 -3.50 6.16
N GLY A 139 1.40 -2.27 5.94
CA GLY A 139 2.14 -1.89 4.75
C GLY A 139 3.60 -2.33 4.86
N ILE A 140 4.12 -3.03 3.84
CA ILE A 140 5.49 -3.55 3.86
C ILE A 140 6.42 -2.87 2.85
N GLY A 141 6.02 -1.75 2.26
CA GLY A 141 6.85 -0.94 1.36
C GLY A 141 8.02 -0.24 2.06
N GLY A 142 9.05 0.13 1.30
CA GLY A 142 10.16 0.97 1.76
C GLY A 142 11.17 0.31 2.70
N SER A 143 11.31 -1.01 2.71
CA SER A 143 12.17 -1.78 3.63
C SER A 143 13.68 -1.55 3.43
N ALA A 144 14.44 -1.55 4.54
CA ALA A 144 15.90 -1.59 4.55
C ALA A 144 16.47 -3.02 4.70
N THR A 145 15.63 -4.01 4.94
CA THR A 145 15.96 -5.33 5.45
C THR A 145 15.88 -6.43 4.39
N ASN A 146 16.61 -7.53 4.61
CA ASN A 146 16.58 -8.74 3.78
C ASN A 146 16.70 -9.99 4.67
N ASP A 147 16.09 -9.95 5.85
CA ASP A 147 16.18 -10.95 6.91
C ASP A 147 15.04 -11.98 6.91
N VAL A 148 14.26 -12.06 5.81
CA VAL A 148 13.09 -12.96 5.70
C VAL A 148 12.09 -12.78 6.84
N GLY A 149 12.10 -11.62 7.51
CA GLY A 149 11.24 -11.32 8.64
C GLY A 149 11.63 -12.04 9.94
N ILE A 150 12.82 -12.65 10.04
CA ILE A 150 13.26 -13.37 11.22
C ILE A 150 13.27 -12.47 12.46
N GLY A 151 13.80 -11.24 12.33
CA GLY A 151 13.77 -10.29 13.45
C GLY A 151 12.36 -10.01 13.97
N MET A 152 11.39 -9.80 13.07
CA MET A 152 9.97 -9.65 13.44
C MET A 152 9.46 -10.88 14.19
N LEU A 153 9.74 -12.07 13.70
CA LEU A 153 9.29 -13.33 14.32
C LEU A 153 9.94 -13.53 15.70
N GLN A 154 11.22 -13.17 15.88
CA GLN A 154 11.91 -13.21 17.19
C GLN A 154 11.24 -12.25 18.18
N ALA A 155 10.95 -11.02 17.80
CA ALA A 155 10.22 -10.09 18.67
C ALA A 155 8.83 -10.64 19.06
N LEU A 156 8.17 -11.37 18.16
CA LEU A 156 6.90 -12.05 18.41
C LEU A 156 7.03 -13.31 19.27
N GLY A 157 8.26 -13.80 19.51
CA GLY A 157 8.54 -14.92 20.41
C GLY A 157 8.93 -16.21 19.72
N ALA A 158 9.32 -16.17 18.43
CA ALA A 158 10.02 -17.26 17.80
C ALA A 158 11.46 -17.34 18.28
N SER A 159 12.05 -18.53 18.21
CA SER A 159 13.47 -18.78 18.41
C SER A 159 14.06 -19.41 17.15
N PHE A 160 15.20 -18.89 16.71
CA PHE A 160 15.98 -19.43 15.60
C PHE A 160 17.38 -19.72 16.10
N THR A 161 17.79 -21.00 16.05
CA THR A 161 19.06 -21.41 16.64
C THR A 161 20.00 -22.04 15.61
N ASP A 162 21.29 -21.92 15.87
CA ASP A 162 22.35 -22.59 15.14
C ASP A 162 22.51 -24.07 15.57
N ILE A 163 23.49 -24.74 14.98
CA ILE A 163 23.80 -26.16 15.29
C ILE A 163 24.24 -26.39 16.75
N ASN A 164 24.60 -25.34 17.48
CA ASN A 164 25.01 -25.38 18.88
C ASN A 164 23.89 -24.91 19.84
N ASP A 165 22.64 -24.83 19.35
CA ASP A 165 21.48 -24.31 20.09
C ASP A 165 21.65 -22.84 20.57
N GLN A 166 22.48 -22.05 19.89
CA GLN A 166 22.62 -20.62 20.14
C GLN A 166 21.72 -19.80 19.24
N GLU A 167 21.05 -18.77 19.78
CA GLU A 167 20.26 -17.82 18.99
C GLU A 167 21.13 -17.21 17.88
N VAL A 168 20.59 -17.15 16.66
CA VAL A 168 21.29 -16.55 15.53
C VAL A 168 21.33 -15.02 15.64
N SER A 169 22.32 -14.39 15.00
CA SER A 169 22.43 -12.94 14.93
C SER A 169 21.33 -12.31 14.10
N ASP A 170 21.08 -11.00 14.30
CA ASP A 170 20.16 -10.21 13.49
C ASP A 170 20.58 -10.15 12.00
N GLY A 171 19.62 -9.83 11.15
CA GLY A 171 19.82 -9.59 9.73
C GLY A 171 20.00 -10.86 8.91
N ALA A 172 20.31 -10.69 7.63
CA ALA A 172 20.50 -11.80 6.70
C ALA A 172 21.74 -12.67 7.07
N GLU A 173 22.72 -12.14 7.81
CA GLU A 173 23.85 -12.93 8.31
C GLU A 173 23.38 -14.05 9.27
N GLY A 174 22.33 -13.81 10.05
CA GLY A 174 21.79 -14.81 10.96
C GLY A 174 21.18 -16.00 10.22
N ILE A 175 20.55 -15.76 9.06
CA ILE A 175 19.88 -16.80 8.27
C ILE A 175 20.84 -17.93 7.89
N GLU A 176 22.09 -17.60 7.61
CA GLU A 176 23.10 -18.58 7.18
C GLU A 176 23.34 -19.68 8.20
N ASN A 177 23.11 -19.38 9.46
CA ASN A 177 23.44 -20.27 10.57
C ASN A 177 22.23 -21.02 11.13
N ILE A 178 21.00 -20.73 10.64
CA ILE A 178 19.80 -21.39 11.17
C ILE A 178 19.85 -22.89 10.93
N ALA A 179 19.72 -23.65 12.01
CA ALA A 179 19.61 -25.10 12.03
C ALA A 179 18.25 -25.56 12.58
N ALA A 180 17.64 -24.79 13.49
CA ALA A 180 16.33 -25.10 14.06
C ALA A 180 15.49 -23.83 14.27
N MET A 181 14.17 -24.03 14.37
CA MET A 181 13.18 -22.97 14.56
C MET A 181 12.09 -23.46 15.51
N ASP A 182 11.71 -22.60 16.47
CA ASP A 182 10.53 -22.77 17.31
C ASP A 182 9.62 -21.53 17.18
N THR A 183 8.42 -21.72 16.68
CA THR A 183 7.40 -20.65 16.48
C THR A 183 6.24 -20.74 17.47
N THR A 184 6.27 -21.67 18.42
CA THR A 184 5.15 -21.89 19.37
C THR A 184 4.84 -20.67 20.23
N GLY A 185 5.84 -19.80 20.46
CA GLY A 185 5.67 -18.52 21.16
C GLY A 185 4.79 -17.50 20.44
N ILE A 186 4.78 -17.51 19.12
CA ILE A 186 4.01 -16.58 18.27
C ILE A 186 2.52 -16.88 18.37
N LEU A 187 2.15 -18.16 18.19
CA LEU A 187 0.75 -18.61 18.08
C LEU A 187 -0.10 -18.21 19.29
N LYS A 188 0.51 -18.17 20.48
CA LYS A 188 -0.18 -17.77 21.72
C LYS A 188 -0.54 -16.29 21.75
N LYS A 189 0.27 -15.44 21.13
CA LYS A 189 0.12 -13.97 21.18
C LYS A 189 -0.82 -13.46 20.09
N LEU A 190 -0.91 -14.14 18.94
CA LEU A 190 -1.63 -13.69 17.75
C LEU A 190 -2.84 -14.57 17.39
N LYS A 191 -3.23 -15.49 18.24
CA LYS A 191 -4.25 -16.53 17.98
C LYS A 191 -5.57 -16.02 17.39
N ASP A 192 -6.00 -14.81 17.79
CA ASP A 192 -7.30 -14.25 17.41
C ASP A 192 -7.10 -12.90 16.70
N VAL A 193 -6.00 -12.74 15.98
CA VAL A 193 -5.67 -11.51 15.27
C VAL A 193 -5.72 -11.78 13.77
N ASP A 194 -6.56 -11.05 13.06
CA ASP A 194 -6.64 -11.05 11.60
C ASP A 194 -5.58 -10.08 11.04
N ILE A 195 -4.72 -10.55 10.13
CA ILE A 195 -3.62 -9.76 9.59
C ILE A 195 -3.72 -9.72 8.07
N LYS A 196 -3.88 -8.51 7.54
CA LYS A 196 -3.76 -8.23 6.10
C LYS A 196 -2.49 -7.45 5.83
N VAL A 197 -1.74 -7.87 4.83
CA VAL A 197 -0.48 -7.24 4.44
C VAL A 197 -0.60 -6.65 3.05
N ILE A 198 -0.40 -5.36 2.95
CA ILE A 198 -0.38 -4.65 1.66
C ILE A 198 0.92 -4.98 0.94
N CYS A 199 0.79 -5.67 -0.20
CA CYS A 199 1.88 -6.13 -1.02
C CYS A 199 1.55 -5.98 -2.51
N ASP A 200 2.14 -4.98 -3.17
CA ASP A 200 1.87 -4.67 -4.59
C ASP A 200 2.91 -5.25 -5.54
N VAL A 201 3.79 -6.13 -5.04
CA VAL A 201 4.77 -6.85 -5.84
C VAL A 201 4.49 -8.35 -5.81
N ASN A 202 4.76 -9.03 -6.92
CA ASN A 202 4.54 -10.47 -7.09
C ASN A 202 5.81 -11.31 -6.96
N ASN A 203 6.93 -10.69 -6.59
CA ASN A 203 8.23 -11.34 -6.52
C ASN A 203 8.20 -12.53 -5.54
N PRO A 204 8.70 -13.71 -5.97
CA PRO A 204 8.86 -14.86 -5.08
C PRO A 204 9.98 -14.61 -4.07
N LEU A 205 10.14 -15.51 -3.10
CA LEU A 205 11.17 -15.36 -2.08
C LEU A 205 12.58 -15.45 -2.67
N VAL A 206 12.82 -16.37 -3.59
CA VAL A 206 14.13 -16.71 -4.16
C VAL A 206 14.12 -16.74 -5.69
N GLY A 207 15.30 -16.85 -6.30
CA GLY A 207 15.49 -16.94 -7.75
C GLY A 207 15.81 -15.59 -8.39
N ASP A 208 15.78 -15.56 -9.74
CA ASP A 208 16.15 -14.36 -10.51
C ASP A 208 15.25 -13.16 -10.21
N GLU A 209 13.99 -13.41 -9.87
CA GLU A 209 13.01 -12.42 -9.44
C GLU A 209 12.85 -12.37 -7.90
N GLY A 210 13.72 -13.05 -7.16
CA GLY A 210 13.67 -13.17 -5.70
C GLY A 210 14.03 -11.89 -4.95
N CYS A 211 13.77 -11.90 -3.66
CA CYS A 211 13.93 -10.72 -2.80
C CYS A 211 15.35 -10.15 -2.79
N SER A 212 16.37 -11.01 -2.74
CA SER A 212 17.78 -10.59 -2.70
C SER A 212 18.22 -10.06 -4.05
N THR A 213 17.88 -10.76 -5.13
CA THR A 213 18.30 -10.41 -6.49
C THR A 213 17.74 -9.04 -6.91
N VAL A 214 16.44 -8.83 -6.69
CA VAL A 214 15.75 -7.63 -7.18
C VAL A 214 15.89 -6.44 -6.22
N PHE A 215 15.75 -6.65 -4.91
CA PHE A 215 15.57 -5.53 -3.98
C PHE A 215 16.79 -5.25 -3.09
N ALA A 216 17.75 -6.18 -2.94
CA ALA A 216 18.89 -5.93 -2.06
C ALA A 216 19.88 -4.87 -2.57
N PRO A 217 20.11 -4.68 -3.89
CA PRO A 217 21.02 -3.65 -4.39
C PRO A 217 20.66 -2.24 -3.93
N GLN A 218 19.38 -1.84 -3.97
CA GLN A 218 18.93 -0.53 -3.47
C GLN A 218 19.12 -0.34 -1.95
N LYS A 219 19.27 -1.46 -1.21
CA LYS A 219 19.53 -1.49 0.24
C LYS A 219 21.02 -1.50 0.57
N GLY A 220 21.88 -1.36 -0.46
CA GLY A 220 23.34 -1.28 -0.31
C GLY A 220 24.08 -2.59 -0.50
N ALA A 221 23.45 -3.64 -1.04
CA ALA A 221 24.13 -4.88 -1.34
C ALA A 221 24.94 -4.78 -2.64
N ASP A 222 26.18 -5.27 -2.60
CA ASP A 222 26.94 -5.60 -3.80
C ASP A 222 26.58 -7.00 -4.34
N LEU A 223 27.15 -7.39 -5.47
CA LEU A 223 26.86 -8.68 -6.10
C LEU A 223 27.24 -9.89 -5.21
N GLN A 224 28.30 -9.78 -4.42
CA GLN A 224 28.71 -10.88 -3.52
C GLN A 224 27.70 -11.02 -2.36
N MET A 225 27.27 -9.90 -1.80
CA MET A 225 26.21 -9.89 -0.76
C MET A 225 24.91 -10.46 -1.32
N VAL A 226 24.49 -10.09 -2.52
CA VAL A 226 23.27 -10.64 -3.16
C VAL A 226 23.35 -12.15 -3.28
N GLN A 227 24.48 -12.68 -3.82
CA GLN A 227 24.67 -14.13 -3.97
C GLN A 227 24.67 -14.85 -2.63
N ARG A 228 25.32 -14.26 -1.61
CA ARG A 228 25.39 -14.80 -0.25
C ARG A 228 23.99 -14.88 0.37
N MET A 229 23.21 -13.80 0.31
CA MET A 229 21.84 -13.76 0.83
C MET A 229 20.93 -14.72 0.08
N GLU A 230 21.02 -14.80 -1.24
CA GLU A 230 20.22 -15.70 -2.05
C GLU A 230 20.46 -17.16 -1.66
N GLN A 231 21.72 -17.56 -1.46
CA GLN A 231 22.07 -18.90 -1.01
C GLN A 231 21.54 -19.19 0.40
N ALA A 232 21.69 -18.24 1.32
CA ALA A 232 21.21 -18.39 2.69
C ALA A 232 19.70 -18.53 2.76
N ILE A 233 18.97 -17.68 2.03
CA ILE A 233 17.50 -17.70 1.98
C ILE A 233 16.97 -18.94 1.27
N THR A 234 17.63 -19.38 0.19
CA THR A 234 17.28 -20.64 -0.49
C THR A 234 17.43 -21.82 0.47
N ARG A 235 18.55 -21.90 1.20
CA ARG A 235 18.76 -22.95 2.20
C ARG A 235 17.73 -22.89 3.33
N PHE A 236 17.43 -21.71 3.84
CA PHE A 236 16.38 -21.53 4.84
C PHE A 236 15.02 -22.03 4.32
N ALA A 237 14.64 -21.64 3.11
CA ALA A 237 13.41 -22.10 2.50
C ALA A 237 13.40 -23.64 2.26
N ASP A 238 14.56 -24.24 1.95
CA ASP A 238 14.69 -25.70 1.81
C ASP A 238 14.47 -26.46 3.12
N LEU A 239 14.89 -25.91 4.25
CA LEU A 239 14.67 -26.53 5.56
C LEU A 239 13.17 -26.69 5.87
N PHE A 240 12.32 -25.81 5.33
CA PHE A 240 10.88 -25.76 5.60
C PHE A 240 10.02 -25.98 4.35
N ALA A 241 10.62 -26.46 3.24
CA ALA A 241 9.96 -26.58 1.91
C ALA A 241 8.73 -27.49 1.87
N LYS A 242 8.55 -28.38 2.86
CA LYS A 242 7.37 -29.24 2.95
C LYS A 242 6.12 -28.51 3.41
N GLU A 243 6.27 -27.38 4.07
CA GLU A 243 5.21 -26.64 4.73
C GLU A 243 4.92 -25.32 4.03
N TYR A 244 5.94 -24.73 3.35
CA TYR A 244 5.88 -23.35 2.87
C TYR A 244 6.39 -23.22 1.43
N ASP A 245 5.58 -22.59 0.56
CA ASP A 245 5.92 -22.36 -0.85
C ASP A 245 6.74 -21.09 -1.04
N ARG A 246 8.02 -21.22 -1.39
CA ARG A 246 8.92 -20.10 -1.70
C ARG A 246 8.54 -19.30 -2.94
N TRP A 247 7.68 -19.87 -3.81
CA TRP A 247 7.23 -19.26 -5.05
C TRP A 247 5.92 -18.48 -4.91
N LEU A 248 5.37 -18.39 -3.69
CA LEU A 248 4.19 -17.58 -3.41
C LEU A 248 4.41 -16.15 -3.91
N ALA A 249 3.48 -15.63 -4.69
CA ALA A 249 3.50 -14.25 -5.15
C ALA A 249 3.52 -13.27 -3.95
N GLY A 250 4.47 -12.32 -3.94
CA GLY A 250 4.66 -11.40 -2.83
C GLY A 250 5.52 -11.93 -1.67
N ALA A 251 5.91 -13.22 -1.67
CA ALA A 251 6.79 -13.75 -0.62
C ALA A 251 8.12 -12.99 -0.52
N GLY A 252 8.67 -12.54 -1.65
CA GLY A 252 9.91 -11.76 -1.71
C GLY A 252 9.77 -10.29 -1.29
N ALA A 253 8.56 -9.79 -1.12
CA ALA A 253 8.35 -8.40 -0.72
C ALA A 253 9.08 -8.08 0.58
N ALA A 254 9.65 -6.86 0.65
CA ALA A 254 10.37 -6.34 1.81
C ALA A 254 11.49 -7.27 2.32
N GLY A 255 12.23 -7.93 1.41
CA GLY A 255 13.34 -8.80 1.77
C GLY A 255 12.90 -10.11 2.43
N GLY A 256 11.77 -10.65 1.97
CA GLY A 256 11.17 -11.88 2.48
C GLY A 256 10.21 -11.68 3.65
N LEU A 257 9.93 -10.44 4.06
CA LEU A 257 8.96 -10.17 5.12
C LEU A 257 7.55 -10.65 4.71
N GLY A 258 7.18 -10.55 3.40
CA GLY A 258 5.93 -11.12 2.87
C GLY A 258 5.81 -12.62 3.16
N TYR A 259 6.90 -13.40 2.97
CA TYR A 259 6.96 -14.81 3.31
C TYR A 259 6.70 -15.05 4.80
N ALA A 260 7.36 -14.27 5.68
CA ALA A 260 7.15 -14.40 7.12
C ALA A 260 5.69 -14.14 7.52
N PHE A 261 5.08 -13.10 6.99
CA PHE A 261 3.68 -12.80 7.26
C PHE A 261 2.74 -13.91 6.78
N ALA A 262 2.91 -14.36 5.54
CA ALA A 262 2.01 -15.36 4.96
C ALA A 262 2.05 -16.70 5.71
N TYR A 263 3.24 -17.19 6.02
CA TYR A 263 3.39 -18.56 6.53
C TYR A 263 3.46 -18.67 8.03
N PHE A 264 4.12 -17.74 8.73
CA PHE A 264 4.26 -17.83 10.19
C PHE A 264 3.16 -17.06 10.94
N LEU A 265 2.57 -16.07 10.31
CA LEU A 265 1.50 -15.29 10.93
C LEU A 265 0.13 -15.53 10.26
N HIS A 266 0.08 -16.39 9.23
CA HIS A 266 -1.13 -16.72 8.45
C HIS A 266 -1.83 -15.47 7.90
N ALA A 267 -1.06 -14.43 7.57
CA ALA A 267 -1.58 -13.19 7.03
C ALA A 267 -1.97 -13.34 5.56
N GLU A 268 -3.01 -12.61 5.17
CA GLU A 268 -3.40 -12.47 3.77
C GLU A 268 -2.56 -11.39 3.10
N LEU A 269 -1.85 -11.73 2.00
CA LEU A 269 -1.18 -10.75 1.15
C LEU A 269 -2.20 -10.19 0.16
N VAL A 270 -2.40 -8.88 0.17
CA VAL A 270 -3.43 -8.21 -0.63
C VAL A 270 -2.86 -7.02 -1.38
N HIS A 271 -3.41 -6.72 -2.55
CA HIS A 271 -3.08 -5.48 -3.24
C HIS A 271 -3.65 -4.28 -2.48
N GLY A 272 -2.83 -3.22 -2.35
CA GLY A 272 -3.19 -2.06 -1.54
C GLY A 272 -4.47 -1.41 -1.97
N ILE A 273 -4.63 -1.18 -3.27
CA ILE A 273 -5.85 -0.56 -3.80
C ILE A 273 -7.10 -1.41 -3.50
N ASP A 274 -7.04 -2.73 -3.69
CA ASP A 274 -8.20 -3.60 -3.48
C ASP A 274 -8.63 -3.60 -2.01
N LEU A 275 -7.66 -3.65 -1.09
CA LEU A 275 -7.91 -3.55 0.34
C LEU A 275 -8.54 -2.20 0.70
N VAL A 276 -7.98 -1.10 0.22
CA VAL A 276 -8.49 0.24 0.54
C VAL A 276 -9.92 0.39 0.05
N LEU A 277 -10.22 0.02 -1.20
CA LEU A 277 -11.57 0.09 -1.76
C LEU A 277 -12.59 -0.74 -0.97
N GLN A 278 -12.16 -1.94 -0.51
CA GLN A 278 -12.98 -2.81 0.35
C GLN A 278 -13.25 -2.16 1.71
N GLU A 279 -12.21 -1.68 2.38
CA GLU A 279 -12.30 -1.14 3.74
C GLU A 279 -13.08 0.18 3.82
N ILE A 280 -13.03 1.02 2.77
CA ILE A 280 -13.83 2.25 2.70
C ILE A 280 -15.26 2.01 2.14
N HIS A 281 -15.62 0.76 1.84
CA HIS A 281 -16.91 0.36 1.27
C HIS A 281 -17.29 1.11 -0.03
N LEU A 282 -16.28 1.41 -0.88
CA LEU A 282 -16.49 2.19 -2.10
C LEU A 282 -17.45 1.49 -3.07
N GLU A 283 -17.46 0.15 -3.10
CA GLU A 283 -18.33 -0.62 -3.98
C GLU A 283 -19.82 -0.30 -3.80
N GLU A 284 -20.27 -0.10 -2.57
CA GLU A 284 -21.67 0.24 -2.27
C GLU A 284 -22.06 1.59 -2.88
N ALA A 285 -21.16 2.58 -2.81
CA ALA A 285 -21.40 3.90 -3.38
C ALA A 285 -21.38 3.87 -4.92
N VAL A 286 -20.44 3.12 -5.50
CA VAL A 286 -20.28 3.01 -6.95
C VAL A 286 -21.50 2.37 -7.60
N ARG A 287 -22.17 1.40 -6.97
CA ARG A 287 -23.38 0.73 -7.50
C ARG A 287 -24.50 1.68 -7.87
N THR A 288 -24.58 2.82 -7.22
CA THR A 288 -25.64 3.81 -7.44
C THR A 288 -25.14 5.10 -8.08
N ALA A 289 -23.88 5.12 -8.49
CA ALA A 289 -23.28 6.30 -9.08
C ALA A 289 -23.65 6.46 -10.56
N ASP A 290 -23.83 7.70 -10.98
CA ASP A 290 -23.96 8.08 -12.39
C ASP A 290 -22.60 8.31 -13.05
N LEU A 291 -21.58 8.64 -12.23
CA LEU A 291 -20.21 8.91 -12.65
C LEU A 291 -19.26 8.60 -11.50
N VAL A 292 -18.11 8.01 -11.82
CA VAL A 292 -16.95 7.93 -10.94
C VAL A 292 -15.85 8.83 -11.50
N ILE A 293 -15.27 9.65 -10.63
CA ILE A 293 -14.10 10.48 -10.94
C ILE A 293 -12.93 9.98 -10.10
N THR A 294 -11.82 9.71 -10.75
CA THR A 294 -10.57 9.28 -10.10
C THR A 294 -9.41 10.16 -10.57
N GLY A 295 -8.22 9.92 -10.06
CA GLY A 295 -7.03 10.66 -10.47
C GLY A 295 -5.81 10.40 -9.60
N GLU A 296 -4.67 10.87 -10.07
CA GLU A 296 -3.38 10.85 -9.38
C GLU A 296 -2.48 11.98 -9.89
N GLY A 297 -1.33 12.21 -9.23
CA GLY A 297 -0.40 13.29 -9.63
C GLY A 297 0.19 13.10 -11.02
N ARG A 298 0.51 11.85 -11.42
CA ARG A 298 1.05 11.52 -12.75
C ARG A 298 0.47 10.22 -13.24
N MET A 299 -0.23 10.27 -14.36
CA MET A 299 -0.74 9.08 -15.05
C MET A 299 0.20 8.68 -16.21
N ASP A 300 0.58 7.42 -16.22
CA ASP A 300 1.47 6.79 -17.21
C ASP A 300 1.11 5.30 -17.39
N ALA A 301 1.93 4.55 -18.14
CA ALA A 301 1.72 3.11 -18.33
C ALA A 301 1.63 2.32 -17.00
N GLN A 302 2.33 2.76 -15.94
CA GLN A 302 2.31 2.10 -14.64
C GLN A 302 0.98 2.26 -13.90
N THR A 303 0.17 3.25 -14.26
CA THR A 303 -1.18 3.45 -13.68
C THR A 303 -2.02 2.17 -13.81
N LEU A 304 -1.90 1.44 -14.92
CA LEU A 304 -2.63 0.19 -15.16
C LEU A 304 -2.14 -0.99 -14.32
N MET A 305 -0.94 -0.89 -13.73
CA MET A 305 -0.29 -1.96 -12.97
C MET A 305 -0.70 -2.01 -11.48
N GLY A 306 -1.93 -1.59 -11.16
CA GLY A 306 -2.45 -1.72 -9.79
C GLY A 306 -2.52 -0.41 -8.99
N LYS A 307 -2.22 0.75 -9.60
CA LYS A 307 -2.38 2.04 -8.93
C LYS A 307 -3.86 2.41 -8.75
N THR A 308 -4.10 3.39 -7.89
CA THR A 308 -5.44 3.87 -7.50
C THR A 308 -6.38 4.11 -8.68
N PRO A 309 -6.03 4.88 -9.73
CA PRO A 309 -7.01 5.18 -10.78
C PRO A 309 -7.49 3.93 -11.51
N ALA A 310 -6.60 2.97 -11.78
CA ALA A 310 -6.99 1.72 -12.44
C ALA A 310 -7.83 0.81 -11.54
N GLY A 311 -7.54 0.75 -10.24
CA GLY A 311 -8.35 -0.01 -9.27
C GLY A 311 -9.77 0.52 -9.15
N VAL A 312 -9.91 1.83 -8.99
CA VAL A 312 -11.20 2.54 -8.95
C VAL A 312 -11.97 2.34 -10.25
N ALA A 313 -11.28 2.47 -11.41
CA ALA A 313 -11.90 2.29 -12.70
C ALA A 313 -12.38 0.86 -12.94
N ARG A 314 -11.61 -0.16 -12.58
CA ARG A 314 -12.05 -1.57 -12.63
C ARG A 314 -13.29 -1.81 -11.79
N LEU A 315 -13.34 -1.26 -10.58
CA LEU A 315 -14.53 -1.36 -9.72
C LEU A 315 -15.75 -0.70 -10.38
N ALA A 316 -15.62 0.50 -10.95
CA ALA A 316 -16.72 1.20 -11.62
C ALA A 316 -17.20 0.44 -12.87
N LYS A 317 -16.30 -0.10 -13.68
CA LYS A 317 -16.66 -0.89 -14.88
C LYS A 317 -17.42 -2.18 -14.55
N LYS A 318 -17.20 -2.78 -13.39
CA LYS A 318 -17.99 -3.93 -12.90
C LYS A 318 -19.50 -3.61 -12.86
N TYR A 319 -19.85 -2.33 -12.65
CA TYR A 319 -21.23 -1.83 -12.58
C TYR A 319 -21.62 -0.98 -13.79
N ALA A 320 -20.83 -1.01 -14.87
CA ALA A 320 -21.04 -0.22 -16.09
C ALA A 320 -21.11 1.31 -15.84
N VAL A 321 -20.55 1.78 -14.71
CA VAL A 321 -20.51 3.22 -14.39
C VAL A 321 -19.38 3.87 -15.18
N PRO A 322 -19.63 5.02 -15.86
CA PRO A 322 -18.60 5.77 -16.55
C PRO A 322 -17.53 6.31 -15.60
N VAL A 323 -16.28 6.37 -16.11
CA VAL A 323 -15.11 6.79 -15.33
C VAL A 323 -14.36 7.90 -16.03
N ILE A 324 -14.06 8.94 -15.26
CA ILE A 324 -13.19 10.04 -15.70
C ILE A 324 -11.96 10.07 -14.77
N ALA A 325 -10.79 10.28 -15.37
CA ALA A 325 -9.57 10.45 -14.60
C ALA A 325 -8.98 11.86 -14.80
N TYR A 326 -8.55 12.48 -13.69
CA TYR A 326 -7.76 13.70 -13.70
C TYR A 326 -6.34 13.38 -13.25
N ALA A 327 -5.35 13.83 -14.02
CA ALA A 327 -3.92 13.72 -13.69
C ALA A 327 -3.33 15.11 -13.47
N GLY A 328 -2.36 15.24 -12.59
CA GLY A 328 -1.54 16.46 -12.52
C GLY A 328 -0.82 16.68 -13.84
N CYS A 329 -0.17 15.63 -14.35
CA CYS A 329 0.45 15.59 -15.68
C CYS A 329 0.38 14.18 -16.28
N PHE A 330 0.67 14.06 -17.57
CA PHE A 330 0.85 12.78 -18.24
C PHE A 330 2.32 12.38 -18.26
N GLY A 331 2.57 11.08 -18.15
CA GLY A 331 3.87 10.45 -18.33
C GLY A 331 3.90 9.53 -19.54
N ASP A 332 5.04 8.83 -19.70
CA ASP A 332 5.29 7.93 -20.83
C ASP A 332 4.26 6.78 -20.88
N GLY A 333 3.71 6.52 -22.05
CA GLY A 333 2.75 5.43 -22.26
C GLY A 333 1.34 5.74 -21.78
N ILE A 334 0.96 7.02 -21.62
CA ILE A 334 -0.41 7.43 -21.25
C ILE A 334 -1.46 6.93 -22.25
N GLU A 335 -1.11 6.74 -23.51
CA GLU A 335 -1.97 6.17 -24.54
C GLU A 335 -2.51 4.79 -24.14
N GLN A 336 -1.74 3.99 -23.39
CA GLN A 336 -2.20 2.70 -22.88
C GLN A 336 -3.37 2.87 -21.92
N CYS A 337 -3.38 3.92 -21.09
CA CYS A 337 -4.51 4.23 -20.21
C CYS A 337 -5.74 4.61 -21.01
N THR A 338 -5.60 5.45 -22.02
CA THR A 338 -6.72 5.91 -22.87
C THR A 338 -7.31 4.79 -23.75
N GLU A 339 -6.47 3.84 -24.18
CA GLU A 339 -6.86 2.69 -25.00
C GLU A 339 -7.34 1.49 -24.18
N SER A 340 -7.10 1.46 -22.88
CA SER A 340 -7.43 0.35 -21.98
C SER A 340 -8.94 0.03 -21.90
N GLY A 341 -9.80 1.00 -22.25
CA GLY A 341 -11.25 0.92 -22.03
C GLY A 341 -11.68 1.10 -20.57
N LEU A 342 -10.73 1.32 -19.64
CA LEU A 342 -11.03 1.59 -18.23
C LEU A 342 -11.57 3.00 -18.01
N PHE A 343 -11.04 3.98 -18.73
CA PHE A 343 -11.41 5.38 -18.58
C PHE A 343 -12.22 5.84 -19.80
N ASP A 344 -13.35 6.48 -19.56
CA ASP A 344 -14.13 7.09 -20.62
C ASP A 344 -13.53 8.43 -21.08
N ARG A 345 -12.84 9.12 -20.15
CA ARG A 345 -12.04 10.33 -20.43
C ARG A 345 -10.87 10.42 -19.47
N VAL A 346 -9.78 10.99 -19.95
CA VAL A 346 -8.60 11.31 -19.14
C VAL A 346 -8.18 12.75 -19.43
N TYR A 347 -7.96 13.55 -18.39
CA TYR A 347 -7.58 14.96 -18.50
C TYR A 347 -6.33 15.23 -17.67
N ALA A 348 -5.37 16.00 -18.22
CA ALA A 348 -4.24 16.52 -17.47
C ALA A 348 -4.50 17.97 -17.03
N VAL A 349 -4.09 18.32 -15.82
CA VAL A 349 -4.11 19.69 -15.31
C VAL A 349 -3.07 20.53 -16.05
N THR A 350 -1.87 19.96 -16.26
CA THR A 350 -0.79 20.55 -17.06
C THR A 350 -0.33 19.61 -18.17
N GLU A 351 0.08 20.17 -19.31
CA GLU A 351 0.58 19.36 -20.43
C GLU A 351 2.05 18.94 -20.26
N GLN A 352 2.79 19.62 -19.39
CA GLN A 352 4.23 19.39 -19.22
C GLN A 352 4.55 18.90 -17.81
N GLU A 353 5.38 17.87 -17.74
CA GLU A 353 5.97 17.39 -16.48
C GLU A 353 6.80 18.51 -15.83
N GLY A 354 6.59 18.72 -14.52
CA GLY A 354 7.27 19.77 -13.76
C GLY A 354 6.65 21.17 -13.85
N ALA A 355 5.64 21.38 -14.69
CA ALA A 355 4.90 22.65 -14.77
C ALA A 355 3.81 22.78 -13.67
N PHE A 356 3.61 21.76 -12.87
CA PHE A 356 2.61 21.74 -11.82
C PHE A 356 3.15 22.46 -10.57
N ASP A 357 2.59 23.64 -10.26
CA ASP A 357 2.92 24.38 -9.06
C ASP A 357 2.12 23.84 -7.86
N PRO A 358 2.78 23.24 -6.86
CA PRO A 358 2.07 22.72 -5.67
C PRO A 358 1.22 23.74 -4.95
N GLN A 359 1.60 25.02 -4.95
CA GLN A 359 0.84 26.09 -4.31
C GLN A 359 -0.45 26.46 -5.05
N MET A 360 -0.53 26.13 -6.33
CA MET A 360 -1.67 26.42 -7.20
C MET A 360 -2.50 25.18 -7.53
N ALA A 361 -2.01 24.02 -7.14
CA ALA A 361 -2.54 22.71 -7.55
C ALA A 361 -4.06 22.55 -7.36
N VAL A 362 -4.56 22.89 -6.18
CA VAL A 362 -5.99 22.81 -5.82
C VAL A 362 -6.84 23.68 -6.77
N ARG A 363 -6.39 24.92 -7.03
CA ARG A 363 -7.08 25.87 -7.91
C ARG A 363 -7.07 25.37 -9.35
N ASP A 364 -5.93 24.92 -9.85
CA ASP A 364 -5.72 24.53 -11.23
C ASP A 364 -6.49 23.24 -11.56
N LEU A 365 -6.54 22.30 -10.61
CA LEU A 365 -7.39 21.11 -10.73
C LEU A 365 -8.87 21.50 -10.79
N GLY A 366 -9.35 22.34 -9.87
CA GLY A 366 -10.73 22.85 -9.89
C GLY A 366 -11.09 23.56 -11.18
N GLN A 367 -10.18 24.36 -11.73
CA GLN A 367 -10.37 25.05 -13.01
C GLN A 367 -10.48 24.03 -14.17
N LYS A 368 -9.60 23.03 -14.25
CA LYS A 368 -9.66 21.98 -15.27
C LYS A 368 -10.98 21.21 -15.22
N VAL A 369 -11.49 20.92 -14.03
CA VAL A 369 -12.80 20.29 -13.86
C VAL A 369 -13.91 21.16 -14.45
N ARG A 370 -13.93 22.48 -14.17
CA ARG A 370 -14.94 23.40 -14.73
C ARG A 370 -14.89 23.46 -16.27
N GLU A 371 -13.68 23.47 -16.84
CA GLU A 371 -13.47 23.52 -18.29
C GLU A 371 -13.99 22.27 -19.01
N THR A 372 -13.84 21.10 -18.41
CA THR A 372 -14.18 19.80 -19.02
C THR A 372 -15.59 19.31 -18.67
N MET A 373 -16.28 19.98 -17.75
CA MET A 373 -17.57 19.52 -17.21
C MET A 373 -18.66 19.32 -18.27
N SER A 374 -18.76 20.21 -19.23
CA SER A 374 -19.80 20.13 -20.30
C SER A 374 -19.66 18.86 -21.14
N GLU A 375 -18.40 18.40 -21.36
CA GLU A 375 -18.12 17.21 -22.17
C GLU A 375 -18.63 15.94 -21.49
N TRP A 376 -18.32 15.77 -20.21
CA TRP A 376 -18.69 14.55 -19.51
C TRP A 376 -20.13 14.54 -19.01
N ILE A 377 -20.77 15.70 -18.76
CA ILE A 377 -22.21 15.76 -18.54
C ILE A 377 -22.94 15.25 -19.80
N HIS A 378 -22.57 15.71 -20.99
CA HIS A 378 -23.13 15.22 -22.23
C HIS A 378 -22.93 13.70 -22.40
N MET A 379 -21.79 13.18 -22.02
CA MET A 379 -21.52 11.74 -22.04
C MET A 379 -22.45 10.95 -21.12
N ILE A 380 -22.68 11.42 -19.88
CA ILE A 380 -23.60 10.77 -18.94
C ILE A 380 -25.03 10.77 -19.48
N ASP A 381 -25.51 11.91 -19.97
CA ASP A 381 -26.87 12.04 -20.50
C ASP A 381 -27.09 11.12 -21.70
N THR A 382 -26.11 11.01 -22.60
CA THR A 382 -26.17 10.10 -23.75
C THR A 382 -26.25 8.63 -23.30
N LYS A 383 -25.48 8.23 -22.28
CA LYS A 383 -25.53 6.85 -21.75
C LYS A 383 -26.85 6.54 -21.02
N LYS A 384 -27.44 7.52 -20.31
CA LYS A 384 -28.76 7.35 -19.68
C LYS A 384 -29.86 7.19 -20.71
N GLY A 385 -29.88 8.02 -21.74
CA GLY A 385 -30.90 7.95 -22.83
C GLY A 385 -30.76 6.69 -23.70
N ALA A 386 -29.64 6.01 -23.71
CA ALA A 386 -29.47 4.75 -24.43
C ALA A 386 -29.95 3.52 -23.63
N ASN A 387 -30.17 3.67 -22.32
CA ASN A 387 -30.62 2.60 -21.41
C ASN A 387 -32.15 2.71 -21.09
N GLU A 388 -32.82 3.79 -21.50
CA GLU A 388 -34.27 3.96 -21.51
C GLU A 388 -34.89 3.50 -22.86
#